data_648767be6052a8a1141bba7ff15cb10b
#
_entry.id   648767be6052a8a1141bba7ff15cb10b
#
_cell.length_a   1.000
_cell.length_b   1.000
_cell.length_c   1.000
_cell.angle_alpha   90.00
_cell.angle_beta   90.00
_cell.angle_gamma   90.00
#
_symmetry.space_group_name_H-M   'P 1'
#
loop_
_entity.id
_entity.type
_entity.pdbx_description
1 polymer ?
#
loop_
_entity_poly.entity_id
_entity_poly.type
_entity_poly.pdbx_seq_one_letter_code
_entity_poly.pdbx_strand_id
1 'polypeptide(L)'
;MPMDPITIRSSSNSNLEINAIPGHFVTSHSHINYYIDITAMKHDFTMAREAAETLAGRFSYEKPVDTIICMDGTEVIGAFLAQALAKSSAYTVNSQKNIYVVPPEFSTNGQIIFRDNLEPMIAGHHVLLLLASVTTGKTIHRALECIAYYKGYTEGIAAIFSACDEIEGHTIHHLFSCANIPDYTTCSFRNCKMCHDGVPIDALANSFGFSTLR
;
A
#
# COMPACT_ATOMS: atom_id res chain seq x y z
N MET A 1 -16.12 21.63 7.59
CA MET A 1 -16.93 20.50 7.06
C MET A 1 -16.07 19.79 6.04
N PRO A 2 -15.90 18.49 6.09
CA PRO A 2 -15.25 17.78 4.98
C PRO A 2 -16.07 18.07 3.72
N MET A 3 -15.34 18.44 2.65
CA MET A 3 -15.95 18.62 1.34
C MET A 3 -16.41 17.25 0.81
N ASP A 4 -17.36 17.23 -0.10
CA ASP A 4 -17.86 15.99 -0.69
C ASP A 4 -16.71 15.18 -1.31
N PRO A 5 -16.64 13.88 -1.07
CA PRO A 5 -15.59 13.04 -1.62
C PRO A 5 -15.67 12.98 -3.14
N ILE A 6 -14.51 12.95 -3.79
CA ILE A 6 -14.39 12.75 -5.23
C ILE A 6 -14.16 11.26 -5.48
N THR A 7 -15.06 10.60 -6.20
CA THR A 7 -14.87 9.20 -6.59
C THR A 7 -13.95 9.11 -7.80
N ILE A 8 -12.90 8.30 -7.68
CA ILE A 8 -11.86 8.10 -8.69
C ILE A 8 -11.86 6.64 -9.11
N ARG A 9 -11.89 6.39 -10.40
CA ARG A 9 -11.82 5.05 -10.97
C ARG A 9 -10.42 4.71 -11.43
N SER A 10 -10.03 3.46 -11.26
CA SER A 10 -8.73 2.97 -11.73
C SER A 10 -8.68 2.95 -13.25
N SER A 11 -7.56 3.39 -13.81
CA SER A 11 -7.29 3.30 -15.25
C SER A 11 -7.03 1.86 -15.72
N SER A 12 -6.60 0.98 -14.83
CA SER A 12 -6.30 -0.42 -15.13
C SER A 12 -7.51 -1.35 -14.97
N ASN A 13 -8.52 -0.95 -14.18
CA ASN A 13 -9.74 -1.72 -13.96
C ASN A 13 -10.89 -0.78 -13.54
N SER A 14 -11.84 -0.53 -14.43
CA SER A 14 -12.96 0.40 -14.20
C SER A 14 -13.92 -0.01 -13.08
N ASN A 15 -13.88 -1.27 -12.62
CA ASN A 15 -14.68 -1.74 -11.50
C ASN A 15 -14.09 -1.28 -10.15
N LEU A 16 -12.82 -0.88 -10.14
CA LEU A 16 -12.15 -0.40 -8.93
C LEU A 16 -12.28 1.10 -8.82
N GLU A 17 -12.76 1.54 -7.67
CA GLU A 17 -12.88 2.95 -7.33
C GLU A 17 -12.43 3.24 -5.90
N ILE A 18 -11.95 4.45 -5.67
CA ILE A 18 -11.60 5.00 -4.35
C ILE A 18 -12.26 6.37 -4.18
N ASN A 19 -12.38 6.80 -2.94
CA ASN A 19 -12.82 8.15 -2.63
C ASN A 19 -11.63 9.00 -2.18
N ALA A 20 -11.43 10.15 -2.82
CA ALA A 20 -10.51 11.18 -2.37
C ALA A 20 -11.30 12.27 -1.65
N ILE A 21 -11.06 12.43 -0.36
CA ILE A 21 -11.74 13.41 0.50
C ILE A 21 -10.84 14.64 0.59
N PRO A 22 -11.25 15.80 0.02
CA PRO A 22 -10.44 17.00 0.11
C PRO A 22 -10.43 17.58 1.53
N GLY A 23 -9.30 18.16 1.93
CA GLY A 23 -9.12 18.75 3.26
C GLY A 23 -7.65 18.89 3.64
N HIS A 24 -7.37 19.48 4.80
CA HIS A 24 -6.03 19.57 5.35
C HIS A 24 -5.79 18.44 6.37
N PHE A 25 -5.21 17.34 5.91
CA PHE A 25 -4.95 16.16 6.74
C PHE A 25 -3.48 16.09 7.15
N VAL A 26 -3.24 15.62 8.37
CA VAL A 26 -1.90 15.37 8.91
C VAL A 26 -1.72 13.89 9.13
N THR A 27 -0.65 13.35 8.55
CA THR A 27 -0.18 11.98 8.80
C THR A 27 1.04 12.00 9.72
N SER A 28 1.55 10.84 10.11
CA SER A 28 2.79 10.73 10.90
C SER A 28 4.02 11.34 10.20
N HIS A 29 3.99 11.55 8.89
CA HIS A 29 5.17 11.93 8.10
C HIS A 29 4.93 13.11 7.14
N SER A 30 3.68 13.47 6.86
CA SER A 30 3.36 14.48 5.86
C SER A 30 2.01 15.15 6.11
N HIS A 31 1.83 16.30 5.47
CA HIS A 31 0.55 16.95 5.26
C HIS A 31 0.06 16.63 3.86
N ILE A 32 -1.21 16.35 3.71
CA ILE A 32 -1.87 16.02 2.44
C ILE A 32 -3.15 16.83 2.29
N ASN A 33 -3.48 17.20 1.05
CA ASN A 33 -4.70 17.95 0.73
C ASN A 33 -5.88 17.05 0.36
N TYR A 34 -5.68 15.73 0.28
CA TYR A 34 -6.72 14.73 0.12
C TYR A 34 -6.43 13.51 0.99
N TYR A 35 -7.41 13.06 1.76
CA TYR A 35 -7.37 11.74 2.34
C TYR A 35 -7.87 10.72 1.31
N ILE A 36 -7.09 9.68 1.07
CA ILE A 36 -7.42 8.61 0.12
C ILE A 36 -8.10 7.48 0.88
N ASP A 37 -9.42 7.38 0.71
CA ASP A 37 -10.20 6.34 1.37
C ASP A 37 -10.22 5.06 0.54
N ILE A 38 -9.48 4.07 1.01
CA ILE A 38 -9.38 2.73 0.45
C ILE A 38 -9.99 1.67 1.36
N THR A 39 -10.83 2.10 2.31
CA THR A 39 -11.45 1.22 3.31
C THR A 39 -12.25 0.10 2.67
N ALA A 40 -13.03 0.39 1.63
CA ALA A 40 -13.79 -0.62 0.91
C ALA A 40 -12.89 -1.71 0.33
N MET A 41 -11.77 -1.36 -0.31
CA MET A 41 -10.84 -2.37 -0.87
C MET A 41 -10.20 -3.25 0.19
N LYS A 42 -9.99 -2.74 1.42
CA LYS A 42 -9.40 -3.53 2.51
C LYS A 42 -10.40 -4.45 3.20
N HIS A 43 -11.70 -4.09 3.22
CA HIS A 43 -12.70 -4.74 4.06
C HIS A 43 -13.87 -5.39 3.30
N ASP A 44 -14.15 -4.97 2.06
CA ASP A 44 -15.09 -5.66 1.18
C ASP A 44 -14.37 -6.75 0.40
N PHE A 45 -14.84 -8.00 0.51
CA PHE A 45 -14.14 -9.14 -0.09
C PHE A 45 -14.15 -9.10 -1.62
N THR A 46 -15.20 -8.56 -2.21
CA THR A 46 -15.32 -8.44 -3.68
C THR A 46 -14.33 -7.43 -4.22
N MET A 47 -14.26 -6.25 -3.58
CA MET A 47 -13.31 -5.20 -3.93
C MET A 47 -11.86 -5.65 -3.69
N ALA A 48 -11.59 -6.33 -2.57
CA ALA A 48 -10.27 -6.87 -2.25
C ALA A 48 -9.79 -7.88 -3.29
N ARG A 49 -10.69 -8.80 -3.71
CA ARG A 49 -10.38 -9.80 -4.75
C ARG A 49 -10.10 -9.13 -6.09
N GLU A 50 -10.93 -8.21 -6.53
CA GLU A 50 -10.80 -7.48 -7.79
C GLU A 50 -9.47 -6.69 -7.84
N ALA A 51 -9.13 -6.01 -6.73
CA ALA A 51 -7.85 -5.31 -6.57
C ALA A 51 -6.65 -6.28 -6.67
N ALA A 52 -6.74 -7.42 -5.98
CA ALA A 52 -5.71 -8.44 -5.99
C ALA A 52 -5.50 -9.08 -7.38
N GLU A 53 -6.57 -9.44 -8.08
CA GLU A 53 -6.52 -10.00 -9.43
C GLU A 53 -5.89 -9.01 -10.43
N THR A 54 -6.23 -7.71 -10.30
CA THR A 54 -5.64 -6.66 -11.12
C THR A 54 -4.14 -6.49 -10.85
N LEU A 55 -3.72 -6.51 -9.58
CA LEU A 55 -2.31 -6.45 -9.18
C LEU A 55 -1.54 -7.71 -9.62
N ALA A 56 -2.13 -8.90 -9.49
CA ALA A 56 -1.48 -10.16 -9.84
C ALA A 56 -0.96 -10.17 -11.28
N GLY A 57 -1.67 -9.54 -12.21
CA GLY A 57 -1.24 -9.40 -13.60
C GLY A 57 0.10 -8.71 -13.80
N ARG A 58 0.59 -7.97 -12.78
CA ARG A 58 1.89 -7.28 -12.82
C ARG A 58 3.06 -8.17 -12.39
N PHE A 59 2.79 -9.31 -11.72
CA PHE A 59 3.80 -10.17 -11.10
C PHE A 59 3.78 -11.63 -11.59
N SER A 60 2.81 -12.01 -12.46
CA SER A 60 2.50 -13.41 -12.74
C SER A 60 3.52 -14.18 -13.57
N TYR A 61 4.37 -13.56 -14.37
CA TYR A 61 5.09 -14.30 -15.41
C TYR A 61 6.54 -14.65 -15.07
N GLU A 62 7.31 -13.76 -14.44
CA GLU A 62 8.77 -13.94 -14.34
C GLU A 62 9.30 -13.83 -12.90
N LYS A 63 8.55 -13.25 -11.99
CA LYS A 63 9.01 -12.99 -10.62
C LYS A 63 8.47 -14.03 -9.65
N PRO A 64 9.34 -14.82 -9.01
CA PRO A 64 8.89 -15.74 -7.97
C PRO A 64 8.37 -14.95 -6.77
N VAL A 65 7.26 -15.40 -6.18
CA VAL A 65 6.71 -14.85 -4.94
C VAL A 65 6.44 -16.02 -4.00
N ASP A 66 7.14 -16.04 -2.89
CA ASP A 66 6.99 -17.05 -1.85
C ASP A 66 6.29 -16.47 -0.61
N THR A 67 6.39 -15.14 -0.42
CA THR A 67 5.81 -14.43 0.71
C THR A 67 5.28 -13.07 0.28
N ILE A 68 4.10 -12.72 0.76
CA ILE A 68 3.53 -11.37 0.64
C ILE A 68 3.53 -10.74 2.03
N ILE A 69 4.31 -9.67 2.22
CA ILE A 69 4.26 -8.85 3.43
C ILE A 69 3.17 -7.80 3.27
N CYS A 70 2.14 -7.92 4.11
CA CYS A 70 0.96 -7.06 4.06
C CYS A 70 1.08 -5.91 5.06
N MET A 71 1.28 -4.70 4.55
CA MET A 71 1.32 -3.47 5.34
C MET A 71 -0.07 -2.85 5.44
N ASP A 72 -0.30 -2.09 6.51
CA ASP A 72 -1.44 -1.17 6.62
C ASP A 72 -2.84 -1.83 6.55
N GLY A 73 -2.96 -3.09 6.97
CA GLY A 73 -4.25 -3.81 6.95
C GLY A 73 -4.64 -4.32 5.55
N THR A 74 -3.66 -4.72 4.73
CA THR A 74 -3.90 -5.27 3.38
C THR A 74 -3.97 -6.79 3.32
N GLU A 75 -4.10 -7.49 4.45
CA GLU A 75 -4.04 -8.96 4.54
C GLU A 75 -5.13 -9.64 3.71
N VAL A 76 -6.33 -9.06 3.64
CA VAL A 76 -7.43 -9.60 2.82
C VAL A 76 -7.05 -9.53 1.33
N ILE A 77 -6.51 -8.40 0.89
CA ILE A 77 -6.00 -8.24 -0.49
C ILE A 77 -4.83 -9.19 -0.72
N GLY A 78 -3.91 -9.30 0.25
CA GLY A 78 -2.77 -10.20 0.19
C GLY A 78 -3.16 -11.67 0.03
N ALA A 79 -4.21 -12.12 0.73
CA ALA A 79 -4.72 -13.49 0.60
C ALA A 79 -5.28 -13.77 -0.81
N PHE A 80 -6.05 -12.82 -1.38
CA PHE A 80 -6.53 -12.95 -2.75
C PHE A 80 -5.40 -12.81 -3.79
N LEU A 81 -4.40 -11.98 -3.52
CA LEU A 81 -3.22 -11.82 -4.39
C LEU A 81 -2.41 -13.12 -4.42
N ALA A 82 -2.16 -13.75 -3.27
CA ALA A 82 -1.53 -15.05 -3.20
C ALA A 82 -2.32 -16.11 -3.99
N GLN A 83 -3.65 -16.15 -3.83
CA GLN A 83 -4.52 -17.04 -4.58
C GLN A 83 -4.45 -16.79 -6.09
N ALA A 84 -4.48 -15.52 -6.53
CA ALA A 84 -4.42 -15.16 -7.94
C ALA A 84 -3.07 -15.53 -8.57
N LEU A 85 -1.95 -15.28 -7.87
CA LEU A 85 -0.61 -15.67 -8.30
C LEU A 85 -0.46 -17.19 -8.41
N ALA A 86 -0.95 -17.94 -7.41
CA ALA A 86 -0.87 -19.41 -7.41
C ALA A 86 -1.79 -20.08 -8.44
N LYS A 87 -2.91 -19.44 -8.83
CA LYS A 87 -3.85 -19.93 -9.85
C LYS A 87 -3.46 -19.58 -11.28
N SER A 88 -2.53 -18.65 -11.46
CA SER A 88 -2.10 -18.27 -12.80
C SER A 88 -1.57 -19.50 -13.57
N SER A 89 -1.64 -19.46 -14.89
CA SER A 89 -1.48 -20.63 -15.78
C SER A 89 -0.25 -21.50 -15.46
N ALA A 90 -0.26 -22.77 -15.88
CA ALA A 90 0.83 -23.74 -15.69
C ALA A 90 2.23 -23.27 -16.17
N TYR A 91 2.30 -22.14 -16.83
CA TYR A 91 3.54 -21.54 -17.36
C TYR A 91 4.10 -20.42 -16.48
N THR A 92 3.49 -20.12 -15.31
CA THR A 92 4.03 -19.09 -14.42
C THR A 92 4.86 -19.68 -13.30
N VAL A 93 5.89 -18.94 -12.87
CA VAL A 93 6.82 -19.39 -11.81
C VAL A 93 6.12 -19.57 -10.45
N ASN A 94 4.93 -19.02 -10.28
CA ASN A 94 4.13 -19.07 -9.03
C ASN A 94 3.02 -20.14 -9.06
N SER A 95 2.88 -20.88 -10.19
CA SER A 95 1.82 -21.88 -10.32
C SER A 95 1.94 -22.96 -9.23
N GLN A 96 0.84 -23.21 -8.52
CA GLN A 96 0.71 -24.21 -7.46
C GLN A 96 1.67 -24.01 -6.27
N LYS A 97 2.32 -22.84 -6.13
CA LYS A 97 3.14 -22.53 -4.95
C LYS A 97 2.26 -22.27 -3.72
N ASN A 98 2.79 -22.62 -2.57
CA ASN A 98 2.29 -22.12 -1.30
C ASN A 98 2.92 -20.74 -1.05
N ILE A 99 2.09 -19.69 -0.97
CA ILE A 99 2.52 -18.31 -0.74
C ILE A 99 2.09 -17.90 0.66
N TYR A 100 3.05 -17.48 1.48
CA TYR A 100 2.76 -16.96 2.82
C TYR A 100 2.20 -15.53 2.73
N VAL A 101 1.26 -15.21 3.62
CA VAL A 101 0.70 -13.86 3.79
C VAL A 101 1.00 -13.42 5.21
N VAL A 102 1.90 -12.47 5.37
CA VAL A 102 2.50 -12.13 6.67
C VAL A 102 2.32 -10.65 6.97
N PRO A 103 1.56 -10.29 8.02
CA PRO A 103 1.55 -8.92 8.52
C PRO A 103 2.77 -8.68 9.42
N PRO A 104 3.41 -7.51 9.36
CA PRO A 104 4.46 -7.14 10.31
C PRO A 104 3.86 -6.63 11.62
N GLU A 105 4.65 -6.70 12.68
CA GLU A 105 4.41 -5.90 13.88
C GLU A 105 5.22 -4.60 13.84
N PHE A 106 4.73 -3.58 14.55
CA PHE A 106 5.46 -2.35 14.75
C PHE A 106 5.86 -2.22 16.22
N SER A 107 7.14 -1.98 16.47
CA SER A 107 7.61 -1.62 17.80
C SER A 107 7.09 -0.24 18.20
N THR A 108 7.23 0.12 19.48
CA THR A 108 6.88 1.45 20.00
C THR A 108 7.61 2.60 19.28
N ASN A 109 8.77 2.31 18.70
CA ASN A 109 9.59 3.26 17.94
C ASN A 109 9.26 3.24 16.42
N GLY A 110 8.24 2.49 16.01
CA GLY A 110 7.82 2.37 14.61
C GLY A 110 8.76 1.53 13.75
N GLN A 111 9.60 0.68 14.35
CA GLN A 111 10.39 -0.32 13.62
C GLN A 111 9.50 -1.50 13.25
N ILE A 112 9.70 -2.01 12.05
CA ILE A 112 9.06 -3.23 11.56
C ILE A 112 9.79 -4.43 12.14
N ILE A 113 9.04 -5.36 12.73
CA ILE A 113 9.59 -6.57 13.32
C ILE A 113 8.75 -7.79 12.95
N PHE A 114 9.42 -8.95 12.81
CA PHE A 114 8.77 -10.25 12.69
C PHE A 114 9.20 -11.12 13.87
N ARG A 115 8.25 -11.84 14.44
CA ARG A 115 8.54 -12.78 15.52
C ARG A 115 9.25 -14.01 14.98
N ASP A 116 9.96 -14.74 15.85
CA ASP A 116 10.77 -15.92 15.50
C ASP A 116 9.98 -17.00 14.72
N ASN A 117 8.68 -17.12 14.98
CA ASN A 117 7.79 -18.04 14.26
C ASN A 117 7.42 -17.58 12.84
N LEU A 118 7.60 -16.29 12.51
CA LEU A 118 7.36 -15.71 11.18
C LEU A 118 8.66 -15.56 10.38
N GLU A 119 9.81 -15.48 11.04
CA GLU A 119 11.12 -15.35 10.37
C GLU A 119 11.34 -16.41 9.28
N PRO A 120 11.02 -17.72 9.49
CA PRO A 120 11.19 -18.74 8.45
C PRO A 120 10.35 -18.51 7.19
N MET A 121 9.29 -17.70 7.28
CA MET A 121 8.45 -17.35 6.10
C MET A 121 9.06 -16.20 5.28
N ILE A 122 10.16 -15.59 5.74
CA ILE A 122 10.83 -14.48 5.10
C ILE A 122 12.25 -14.85 4.70
N ALA A 123 12.98 -15.53 5.58
CA ALA A 123 14.37 -15.88 5.38
C ALA A 123 14.56 -16.79 4.16
N GLY A 124 15.32 -16.31 3.16
CA GLY A 124 15.57 -17.02 1.92
C GLY A 124 14.38 -17.05 0.94
N HIS A 125 13.29 -16.34 1.24
CA HIS A 125 12.09 -16.27 0.40
C HIS A 125 12.06 -15.03 -0.49
N HIS A 126 11.40 -15.17 -1.64
CA HIS A 126 11.10 -14.08 -2.56
C HIS A 126 9.86 -13.32 -2.08
N VAL A 127 10.06 -12.08 -1.69
CA VAL A 127 9.08 -11.26 -0.97
C VAL A 127 8.46 -10.22 -1.88
N LEU A 128 7.13 -10.20 -1.94
CA LEU A 128 6.32 -9.12 -2.49
C LEU A 128 5.82 -8.24 -1.33
N LEU A 129 6.17 -6.95 -1.36
CA LEU A 129 5.68 -5.98 -0.39
C LEU A 129 4.36 -5.38 -0.87
N LEU A 130 3.28 -5.52 -0.09
CA LEU A 130 1.95 -4.98 -0.40
C LEU A 130 1.59 -3.87 0.60
N LEU A 131 1.29 -2.67 0.09
CA LEU A 131 0.92 -1.50 0.88
C LEU A 131 -0.48 -0.98 0.51
N ALA A 132 -1.15 -0.38 1.49
CA ALA A 132 -2.40 0.33 1.26
C ALA A 132 -2.14 1.63 0.49
N SER A 133 -1.23 2.48 0.98
CA SER A 133 -0.90 3.74 0.34
C SER A 133 0.57 4.11 0.51
N VAL A 134 1.12 4.71 -0.52
CA VAL A 134 2.49 5.24 -0.55
C VAL A 134 2.43 6.74 -0.80
N THR A 135 2.96 7.53 0.13
CA THR A 135 3.06 9.00 -0.03
C THR A 135 4.51 9.44 -0.19
N THR A 136 5.34 9.26 0.83
CA THR A 136 6.75 9.69 0.85
C THR A 136 7.73 8.53 0.70
N GLY A 137 7.27 7.30 0.68
CA GLY A 137 8.10 6.10 0.61
C GLY A 137 8.86 5.71 1.87
N LYS A 138 8.78 6.46 2.96
CA LYS A 138 9.50 6.13 4.21
C LYS A 138 9.17 4.76 4.77
N THR A 139 7.93 4.32 4.64
CA THR A 139 7.49 2.99 5.06
C THR A 139 8.12 1.90 4.19
N ILE A 140 8.22 2.14 2.88
CA ILE A 140 8.89 1.22 1.95
C ILE A 140 10.36 1.08 2.32
N HIS A 141 11.08 2.19 2.49
CA HIS A 141 12.49 2.16 2.89
C HIS A 141 12.72 1.28 4.14
N ARG A 142 11.94 1.49 5.20
CA ARG A 142 12.02 0.66 6.42
C ARG A 142 11.66 -0.80 6.17
N ALA A 143 10.69 -1.07 5.29
CA ALA A 143 10.30 -2.43 4.97
C ALA A 143 11.39 -3.16 4.18
N LEU A 144 12.05 -2.49 3.22
CA LEU A 144 13.17 -3.04 2.46
C LEU A 144 14.35 -3.36 3.37
N GLU A 145 14.73 -2.44 4.28
CA GLU A 145 15.75 -2.71 5.29
C GLU A 145 15.39 -3.90 6.19
N CYS A 146 14.13 -4.00 6.60
CA CYS A 146 13.64 -5.10 7.41
C CYS A 146 13.69 -6.43 6.67
N ILE A 147 13.22 -6.49 5.42
CA ILE A 147 13.28 -7.69 4.58
C ILE A 147 14.74 -8.15 4.43
N ALA A 148 15.65 -7.22 4.15
CA ALA A 148 17.08 -7.52 4.03
C ALA A 148 17.68 -8.03 5.35
N TYR A 149 17.30 -7.44 6.49
CA TYR A 149 17.73 -7.89 7.82
C TYR A 149 17.33 -9.35 8.09
N TYR A 150 16.11 -9.73 7.73
CA TYR A 150 15.61 -11.12 7.83
C TYR A 150 16.04 -12.01 6.66
N LYS A 151 16.96 -11.54 5.79
CA LYS A 151 17.51 -12.29 4.64
C LYS A 151 16.47 -12.71 3.61
N GLY A 152 15.39 -11.96 3.46
CA GLY A 152 14.43 -12.08 2.35
C GLY A 152 14.96 -11.38 1.09
N TYR A 153 14.43 -11.76 -0.06
CA TYR A 153 14.74 -11.15 -1.36
C TYR A 153 13.54 -10.35 -1.84
N THR A 154 13.64 -9.03 -1.94
CA THR A 154 12.54 -8.20 -2.44
C THR A 154 12.38 -8.36 -3.95
N GLU A 155 11.26 -8.92 -4.39
CA GLU A 155 10.93 -9.15 -5.81
C GLU A 155 10.07 -8.05 -6.41
N GLY A 156 9.31 -7.35 -5.59
CA GLY A 156 8.48 -6.26 -6.06
C GLY A 156 7.72 -5.54 -4.95
N ILE A 157 7.13 -4.42 -5.35
CA ILE A 157 6.31 -3.59 -4.48
C ILE A 157 4.97 -3.35 -5.16
N ALA A 158 3.88 -3.63 -4.44
CA ALA A 158 2.52 -3.36 -4.85
C ALA A 158 1.85 -2.37 -3.90
N ALA A 159 1.04 -1.48 -4.42
CA ALA A 159 0.26 -0.54 -3.61
C ALA A 159 -1.13 -0.35 -4.20
N ILE A 160 -2.12 -0.05 -3.34
CA ILE A 160 -3.43 0.36 -3.84
C ILE A 160 -3.31 1.77 -4.40
N PHE A 161 -2.76 2.71 -3.62
CA PHE A 161 -2.46 4.07 -4.06
C PHE A 161 -0.98 4.37 -3.92
N SER A 162 -0.39 5.06 -4.91
CA SER A 162 0.99 5.56 -4.80
C SER A 162 1.13 6.98 -5.37
N ALA A 163 1.85 7.83 -4.64
CA ALA A 163 2.24 9.16 -5.08
C ALA A 163 3.58 9.17 -5.82
N CYS A 164 4.27 8.03 -5.93
CA CYS A 164 5.52 7.87 -6.67
C CYS A 164 5.54 6.51 -7.37
N ASP A 165 6.25 6.43 -8.50
CA ASP A 165 6.30 5.24 -9.35
C ASP A 165 7.49 4.33 -9.04
N GLU A 166 8.51 4.87 -8.34
CA GLU A 166 9.75 4.16 -8.03
C GLU A 166 10.34 4.62 -6.68
N ILE A 167 10.91 3.68 -5.93
CA ILE A 167 11.69 3.95 -4.72
C ILE A 167 12.88 2.98 -4.68
N GLU A 168 14.09 3.51 -4.48
CA GLU A 168 15.34 2.72 -4.36
C GLU A 168 15.57 1.72 -5.50
N GLY A 169 15.22 2.11 -6.73
CA GLY A 169 15.35 1.24 -7.89
C GLY A 169 14.25 0.17 -8.02
N HIS A 170 13.27 0.15 -7.11
CA HIS A 170 12.11 -0.72 -7.20
C HIS A 170 10.91 0.02 -7.78
N THR A 171 10.38 -0.47 -8.90
CA THR A 171 9.11 0.00 -9.46
C THR A 171 7.97 -0.34 -8.51
N ILE A 172 7.07 0.61 -8.27
CA ILE A 172 5.85 0.41 -7.48
C ILE A 172 4.69 0.15 -8.44
N HIS A 173 4.15 -1.05 -8.41
CA HIS A 173 2.95 -1.39 -9.16
C HIS A 173 1.71 -0.97 -8.35
N HIS A 174 0.96 0.00 -8.85
CA HIS A 174 -0.20 0.57 -8.14
C HIS A 174 -1.48 0.53 -8.99
N LEU A 175 -2.62 0.59 -8.32
CA LEU A 175 -3.95 0.67 -8.96
C LEU A 175 -4.38 2.11 -9.20
N PHE A 176 -3.96 3.02 -8.30
CA PHE A 176 -4.25 4.44 -8.35
C PHE A 176 -2.97 5.24 -8.06
N SER A 177 -2.86 6.42 -8.68
CA SER A 177 -1.75 7.34 -8.46
C SER A 177 -2.24 8.78 -8.24
N CYS A 178 -1.34 9.65 -7.86
CA CYS A 178 -1.63 11.08 -7.75
C CYS A 178 -2.09 11.70 -9.07
N ALA A 179 -1.72 11.13 -10.23
CA ALA A 179 -2.20 11.58 -11.53
C ALA A 179 -3.73 11.41 -11.71
N ASN A 180 -4.36 10.55 -10.90
CA ASN A 180 -5.81 10.36 -10.91
C ASN A 180 -6.55 11.42 -10.07
N ILE A 181 -5.85 12.22 -9.25
CA ILE A 181 -6.44 13.16 -8.29
C ILE A 181 -6.01 14.58 -8.64
N PRO A 182 -6.95 15.48 -8.98
CA PRO A 182 -6.61 16.87 -9.30
C PRO A 182 -5.84 17.55 -8.17
N ASP A 183 -4.73 18.18 -8.51
CA ASP A 183 -3.92 18.99 -7.59
C ASP A 183 -3.50 18.27 -6.29
N TYR A 184 -3.37 16.93 -6.32
CA TYR A 184 -2.89 16.18 -5.15
C TYR A 184 -1.51 16.66 -4.71
N THR A 185 -1.40 17.00 -3.43
CA THR A 185 -0.13 17.40 -2.82
C THR A 185 0.15 16.63 -1.53
N THR A 186 1.41 16.22 -1.38
CA THR A 186 1.96 15.70 -0.13
C THR A 186 3.26 16.44 0.17
N CYS A 187 3.43 16.91 1.38
CA CYS A 187 4.60 17.70 1.78
C CYS A 187 4.92 17.52 3.26
N SER A 188 6.13 17.89 3.66
CA SER A 188 6.46 18.00 5.08
C SER A 188 5.72 19.20 5.70
N PHE A 189 5.57 19.19 7.02
CA PHE A 189 5.00 20.33 7.78
C PHE A 189 5.63 21.68 7.38
N ARG A 190 6.96 21.72 7.27
CA ARG A 190 7.71 22.96 6.94
C ARG A 190 7.36 23.52 5.57
N ASN A 191 6.96 22.68 4.63
CA ASN A 191 6.68 23.03 3.24
C ASN A 191 5.18 23.03 2.93
N CYS A 192 4.32 22.89 3.93
CA CYS A 192 2.88 22.84 3.74
C CYS A 192 2.32 24.24 3.47
N LYS A 193 1.86 24.46 2.24
CA LYS A 193 1.25 25.72 1.85
C LYS A 193 -0.01 26.03 2.70
N MET A 194 -0.83 25.03 2.96
CA MET A 194 -2.05 25.20 3.78
C MET A 194 -1.72 25.70 5.19
N CYS A 195 -0.63 25.19 5.80
CA CYS A 195 -0.16 25.69 7.10
C CYS A 195 0.32 27.14 7.01
N HIS A 196 1.07 27.47 5.96
CA HIS A 196 1.56 28.84 5.74
C HIS A 196 0.41 29.84 5.50
N ASP A 197 -0.63 29.41 4.81
CA ASP A 197 -1.83 30.19 4.52
C ASP A 197 -2.82 30.24 5.71
N GLY A 198 -2.48 29.60 6.84
CA GLY A 198 -3.32 29.58 8.07
C GLY A 198 -4.56 28.69 7.94
N VAL A 199 -4.61 27.77 6.97
CA VAL A 199 -5.72 26.84 6.82
C VAL A 199 -5.71 25.84 7.98
N PRO A 200 -6.79 25.71 8.79
CA PRO A 200 -6.83 24.76 9.89
C PRO A 200 -6.64 23.33 9.45
N ILE A 201 -6.12 22.50 10.35
CA ILE A 201 -6.05 21.05 10.14
C ILE A 201 -7.46 20.48 10.39
N ASP A 202 -7.99 19.74 9.41
CA ASP A 202 -9.32 19.12 9.50
C ASP A 202 -9.28 17.80 10.28
N ALA A 203 -8.23 16.98 10.06
CA ALA A 203 -8.14 15.68 10.69
C ALA A 203 -6.71 15.15 10.80
N LEU A 204 -6.50 14.23 11.74
CA LEU A 204 -5.33 13.36 11.80
C LEU A 204 -5.63 12.06 11.03
N ALA A 205 -4.74 11.67 10.14
CA ALA A 205 -4.92 10.51 9.27
C ALA A 205 -3.79 9.50 9.44
N ASN A 206 -4.12 8.23 9.29
CA ASN A 206 -3.18 7.12 9.21
C ASN A 206 -3.70 6.05 8.23
N SER A 207 -3.02 4.91 8.16
CA SER A 207 -3.40 3.78 7.30
C SER A 207 -4.72 3.09 7.68
N PHE A 208 -5.27 3.37 8.86
CA PHE A 208 -6.54 2.80 9.34
C PHE A 208 -7.74 3.73 9.17
N GLY A 209 -7.49 5.03 8.91
CA GLY A 209 -8.55 5.99 8.77
C GLY A 209 -8.11 7.41 9.15
N PHE A 210 -9.09 8.27 9.42
CA PHE A 210 -8.84 9.61 9.92
C PHE A 210 -9.76 9.95 11.11
N SER A 211 -9.29 10.87 11.94
CA SER A 211 -10.05 11.40 13.06
C SER A 211 -10.12 12.92 12.95
N THR A 212 -11.31 13.46 12.82
CA THR A 212 -11.54 14.91 12.74
C THR A 212 -11.12 15.61 14.02
N LEU A 213 -10.44 16.74 13.89
CA LEU A 213 -10.16 17.65 15.00
C LEU A 213 -11.40 18.55 15.19
N ARG A 214 -12.08 18.41 16.32
CA ARG A 214 -13.24 19.22 16.70
C ARG A 214 -12.83 20.32 17.66
#